data_69daa0d33c9ff16f584a5c63d1a39276
#
_entry.id   69daa0d33c9ff16f584a5c63d1a39276
#
_cell.length_a   1.000
_cell.length_b   1.000
_cell.length_c   1.000
_cell.angle_alpha   90.00
_cell.angle_beta   90.00
_cell.angle_gamma   90.00
#
_symmetry.space_group_name_H-M   'P 1'
#
loop_
_entity.id
_entity.type
_entity.pdbx_description
1 polymer ?
#
loop_
_entity_poly.entity_id
_entity_poly.type
_entity_poly.pdbx_seq_one_letter_code
_entity_poly.pdbx_strand_id
1 'polypeptide(L)'
;MDLKDTIQGMTSEDYKERFIAEYSQLSIRILKLERVFEEIKRGGASFTCSSKLLEAQLDIMKIYKATLEARAYREIITLPEVTI
;
A
#
# COMPACT_ATOMS: atom_id res chain seq x y z
N MET A 1 0.21 -3.06 11.69
CA MET A 1 1.17 -3.66 10.73
C MET A 1 2.07 -2.58 10.16
N ASP A 2 3.34 -2.86 10.00
CA ASP A 2 4.27 -1.93 9.37
C ASP A 2 5.04 -2.67 8.26
N LEU A 3 5.81 -1.91 7.46
CA LEU A 3 6.54 -2.47 6.31
C LEU A 3 7.48 -3.61 6.72
N LYS A 4 8.14 -3.50 7.87
CA LYS A 4 9.01 -4.57 8.37
C LYS A 4 8.28 -5.90 8.57
N ASP A 5 6.98 -5.85 8.82
CA ASP A 5 6.18 -7.05 9.04
C ASP A 5 5.88 -7.81 7.74
N THR A 6 6.20 -7.21 6.59
CA THR A 6 6.00 -7.84 5.28
C THR A 6 7.24 -8.53 4.74
N ILE A 7 8.41 -8.36 5.38
CA ILE A 7 9.69 -8.83 4.83
C ILE A 7 9.70 -10.35 4.68
N GLN A 8 9.28 -11.06 5.71
CA GLN A 8 9.29 -12.53 5.68
C GLN A 8 8.38 -13.08 4.58
N GLY A 9 7.19 -12.49 4.42
CA GLY A 9 6.27 -12.87 3.36
C GLY A 9 6.80 -12.56 1.98
N MET A 10 7.47 -11.40 1.81
CA MET A 10 8.04 -10.99 0.52
C MET A 10 9.10 -11.97 0.01
N THR A 11 9.79 -12.64 0.91
CA THR A 11 10.86 -13.58 0.57
C THR A 11 10.43 -15.04 0.71
N SER A 12 9.16 -15.31 0.98
CA SER A 12 8.63 -16.68 1.10
C SER A 12 8.68 -17.43 -0.22
N GLU A 13 8.86 -18.74 -0.14
CA GLU A 13 8.74 -19.62 -1.31
C GLU A 13 7.29 -19.84 -1.73
N ASP A 14 6.34 -19.57 -0.84
CA ASP A 14 4.90 -19.71 -1.10
C ASP A 14 4.39 -18.48 -1.87
N TYR A 15 3.83 -18.70 -3.04
CA TYR A 15 3.26 -17.65 -3.88
C TYR A 15 2.17 -16.87 -3.15
N LYS A 16 1.28 -17.54 -2.42
CA LYS A 16 0.20 -16.86 -1.70
C LYS A 16 0.73 -15.94 -0.61
N GLU A 17 1.77 -16.37 0.10
CA GLU A 17 2.41 -15.52 1.10
C GLU A 17 3.06 -14.29 0.48
N ARG A 18 3.73 -14.45 -0.66
CA ARG A 18 4.31 -13.33 -1.38
C ARG A 18 3.23 -12.36 -1.87
N PHE A 19 2.11 -12.89 -2.36
CA PHE A 19 0.99 -12.08 -2.81
C PHE A 19 0.40 -11.23 -1.66
N ILE A 20 0.15 -11.88 -0.52
CA ILE A 20 -0.37 -11.20 0.67
C ILE A 20 0.61 -10.13 1.16
N ALA A 21 1.91 -10.42 1.14
CA ALA A 21 2.93 -9.46 1.52
C ALA A 21 2.98 -8.25 0.58
N GLU A 22 2.88 -8.47 -0.72
CA GLU A 22 2.81 -7.39 -1.71
C GLU A 22 1.59 -6.50 -1.47
N TYR A 23 0.42 -7.10 -1.27
CA TYR A 23 -0.80 -6.37 -0.97
C TYR A 23 -0.68 -5.57 0.32
N SER A 24 -0.14 -6.19 1.37
CA SER A 24 0.04 -5.55 2.68
C SER A 24 1.00 -4.37 2.58
N GLN A 25 2.14 -4.56 1.90
CA GLN A 25 3.12 -3.50 1.70
C GLN A 25 2.52 -2.32 0.95
N LEU A 26 1.82 -2.57 -0.14
CA LEU A 26 1.17 -1.52 -0.93
C LEU A 26 0.12 -0.77 -0.11
N SER A 27 -0.70 -1.50 0.66
CA SER A 27 -1.72 -0.91 1.52
C SER A 27 -1.10 0.00 2.59
N ILE A 28 0.00 -0.43 3.21
CA ILE A 28 0.73 0.39 4.19
C ILE A 28 1.25 1.67 3.55
N ARG A 29 1.84 1.57 2.35
CA ARG A 29 2.39 2.73 1.64
C ARG A 29 1.29 3.73 1.28
N ILE A 30 0.12 3.25 0.85
CA ILE A 30 -1.03 4.11 0.57
C ILE A 30 -1.46 4.87 1.83
N LEU A 31 -1.62 4.15 2.94
CA LEU A 31 -2.05 4.76 4.21
C LEU A 31 -1.04 5.80 4.70
N LYS A 32 0.25 5.52 4.59
CA LYS A 32 1.30 6.47 4.99
C LYS A 32 1.29 7.71 4.11
N LEU A 33 1.11 7.56 2.80
CA LEU A 33 1.05 8.70 1.89
C LEU A 33 -0.19 9.55 2.15
N GLU A 34 -1.34 8.91 2.41
CA GLU A 34 -2.55 9.63 2.79
C GLU A 34 -2.36 10.44 4.06
N ARG A 35 -1.64 9.91 5.05
CA ARG A 35 -1.29 10.65 6.27
C ARG A 35 -0.41 11.85 5.98
N VAL A 36 0.55 11.71 5.07
CA VAL A 36 1.39 12.86 4.67
C VAL A 36 0.53 13.96 4.07
N PHE A 37 -0.43 13.64 3.21
CA PHE A 37 -1.36 14.63 2.66
C PHE A 37 -2.16 15.33 3.77
N GLU A 38 -2.63 14.59 4.77
CA GLU A 38 -3.35 15.17 5.89
C GLU A 38 -2.47 16.13 6.70
N GLU A 39 -1.21 15.76 6.96
CA GLU A 39 -0.25 16.62 7.67
C GLU A 39 0.02 17.93 6.90
N ILE A 40 0.11 17.86 5.59
CA ILE A 40 0.32 19.03 4.74
C ILE A 40 -0.88 19.96 4.80
N LYS A 41 -2.09 19.42 4.77
CA LYS A 41 -3.31 20.23 4.92
C LYS A 41 -3.34 20.99 6.24
N ARG A 42 -2.78 20.41 7.30
CA ARG A 42 -2.69 21.04 8.63
C ARG A 42 -1.53 22.01 8.75
N GLY A 43 -0.67 22.11 7.73
CA GLY A 43 0.52 22.95 7.76
C GLY A 43 1.69 22.35 8.52
N GLY A 44 1.64 21.05 8.88
CA GLY A 44 2.68 20.38 9.66
C GLY A 44 3.83 19.83 8.85
N ALA A 45 3.72 19.82 7.51
CA ALA A 45 4.74 19.28 6.63
C ALA A 45 4.65 19.93 5.25
N SER A 46 5.67 19.72 4.43
CA SER A 46 5.67 20.13 3.03
C SER A 46 6.29 19.05 2.17
N PHE A 47 5.90 19.02 0.89
CA PHE A 47 6.47 18.07 -0.05
C PHE A 47 7.85 18.52 -0.54
N THR A 48 8.72 17.56 -0.79
CA THR A 48 10.00 17.78 -1.47
C THR A 48 9.85 17.74 -2.99
N CYS A 49 8.69 17.30 -3.48
CA CYS A 49 8.37 17.30 -4.90
C CYS A 49 6.95 17.85 -5.10
N SER A 50 6.52 17.95 -6.36
CA SER A 50 5.20 18.47 -6.70
C SER A 50 4.08 17.66 -6.02
N SER A 51 3.12 18.37 -5.41
CA SER A 51 1.94 17.72 -4.83
C SER A 51 1.12 16.98 -5.89
N LYS A 52 1.07 17.51 -7.12
CA LYS A 52 0.37 16.86 -8.23
C LYS A 52 1.00 15.53 -8.61
N LEU A 53 2.34 15.46 -8.56
CA LEU A 53 3.05 14.23 -8.85
C LEU A 53 2.77 13.16 -7.79
N LEU A 54 2.75 13.55 -6.52
CA LEU A 54 2.41 12.64 -5.42
C LEU A 54 0.94 12.23 -5.44
N GLU A 55 0.04 13.11 -5.83
CA GLU A 55 -1.37 12.75 -6.04
C GLU A 55 -1.52 11.70 -7.13
N ALA A 56 -0.81 11.86 -8.25
CA ALA A 56 -0.81 10.89 -9.34
C ALA A 56 -0.28 9.54 -8.85
N GLN A 57 0.79 9.53 -8.05
CA GLN A 57 1.32 8.30 -7.48
C GLN A 57 0.29 7.62 -6.58
N LEU A 58 -0.39 8.37 -5.72
CA LEU A 58 -1.41 7.81 -4.84
C LEU A 58 -2.56 7.18 -5.64
N ASP A 59 -3.01 7.86 -6.70
CA ASP A 59 -4.07 7.35 -7.56
C ASP A 59 -3.67 6.04 -8.24
N ILE A 60 -2.44 5.96 -8.74
CA ILE A 60 -1.90 4.74 -9.36
C ILE A 60 -1.78 3.62 -8.34
N MET A 61 -1.34 3.92 -7.13
CA MET A 61 -1.23 2.93 -6.06
C MET A 61 -2.60 2.36 -5.70
N LYS A 62 -3.63 3.19 -5.66
CA LYS A 62 -5.00 2.73 -5.38
C LYS A 62 -5.54 1.84 -6.49
N ILE A 63 -5.24 2.13 -7.74
CA ILE A 63 -5.60 1.29 -8.89
C ILE A 63 -4.88 -0.06 -8.79
N TYR A 64 -3.60 -0.04 -8.46
CA TYR A 64 -2.82 -1.25 -8.26
C TYR A 64 -3.42 -2.11 -7.14
N LYS A 65 -3.75 -1.49 -6.01
CA LYS A 65 -4.38 -2.20 -4.89
C LYS A 65 -5.69 -2.86 -5.32
N ALA A 66 -6.55 -2.14 -6.05
CA ALA A 66 -7.81 -2.67 -6.56
C ALA A 66 -7.57 -3.85 -7.52
N THR A 67 -6.53 -3.79 -8.32
CA THR A 67 -6.15 -4.89 -9.21
C THR A 67 -5.74 -6.13 -8.42
N LEU A 68 -4.97 -5.96 -7.35
CA LEU A 68 -4.58 -7.08 -6.48
C LEU A 68 -5.82 -7.69 -5.80
N GLU A 69 -6.77 -6.85 -5.38
CA GLU A 69 -8.01 -7.34 -4.77
C GLU A 69 -8.83 -8.17 -5.76
N ALA A 70 -8.91 -7.73 -7.00
CA ALA A 70 -9.61 -8.48 -8.06
C ALA A 70 -8.91 -9.81 -8.35
N ARG A 71 -7.57 -9.82 -8.38
CA ARG A 71 -6.79 -11.05 -8.56
C ARG A 71 -6.97 -12.01 -7.39
N ALA A 72 -6.96 -11.49 -6.17
CA ALA A 72 -7.15 -12.31 -4.97
C ALA A 72 -8.52 -12.99 -4.99
N TYR A 73 -9.55 -12.27 -5.42
CA TYR A 73 -10.88 -12.85 -5.56
C TYR A 73 -10.88 -14.02 -6.55
N ARG A 74 -10.23 -13.84 -7.70
CA ARG A 74 -10.13 -14.89 -8.74
C ARG A 74 -9.30 -16.09 -8.26
N GLU A 75 -8.24 -15.84 -7.53
CA GLU A 75 -7.30 -16.87 -7.08
C GLU A 75 -7.68 -17.46 -5.72
N ILE A 76 -8.79 -17.00 -5.14
CA ILE A 76 -9.30 -17.46 -3.84
C ILE A 76 -8.23 -17.26 -2.74
N ILE A 77 -7.67 -16.05 -2.69
CA ILE A 77 -6.71 -15.64 -1.66
C ILE A 77 -7.43 -14.71 -0.69
N THR A 78 -7.44 -15.06 0.59
CA THR A 78 -7.99 -14.19 1.63
C THR A 78 -6.97 -13.11 1.98
N LEU A 79 -7.34 -11.84 1.76
CA LEU A 79 -6.47 -10.72 2.05
C LEU A 79 -6.68 -10.21 3.47
N PRO A 80 -5.61 -9.75 4.15
CA PRO A 80 -5.74 -9.16 5.47
C PRO A 80 -6.33 -7.76 5.39
N GLU A 81 -6.95 -7.33 6.48
CA GLU A 81 -7.27 -5.93 6.67
C GLU A 81 -6.02 -5.23 7.20
N VAL A 82 -5.55 -4.22 6.48
CA VAL A 82 -4.28 -3.54 6.80
C VAL A 82 -4.56 -2.19 7.45
N THR A 83 -4.03 -2.02 8.65
CA THR A 83 -4.06 -0.76 9.39
C THR A 83 -2.66 -0.42 9.88
N ILE A 84 -2.39 0.87 10.11
CA ILE A 84 -1.10 1.33 10.62
C ILE A 84 -1.25 2.21 11.86
#